data_3064c0da718d54a63da43c72c4c90e5f
#
_entry.id   3064c0da718d54a63da43c72c4c90e5f
#
_cell.length_a   1.000
_cell.length_b   1.000
_cell.length_c   1.000
_cell.angle_alpha   90.00
_cell.angle_beta   90.00
_cell.angle_gamma   90.00
#
_symmetry.space_group_name_H-M   'P 1'
#
loop_
_entity.id
_entity.type
_entity.pdbx_description
1 polymer ?
#
loop_
_entity_poly.entity_id
_entity_poly.type
_entity_poly.pdbx_seq_one_letter_code
_entity_poly.pdbx_strand_id
1 'polypeptide(L)'
;SDYNAMRNILLNAKGLIGHNIVRYDVPLLERILGIKIKAQLFDTLPMSWVLNHNRSRHGLDTFGEDFGIPKPVITDWHNLTTEEYIHRCQEDVKINCELWQDLIKRFMFIYKDKTELNRFFRYLQFKMDCAKEAEHQGWKLDVQKAKDLVQQLTDLQDHKTQELVDVMPMRKIMAVKSKPKSCYKKDGSLSSQGNKWVALLDDNGLPHDYEGEVTVVKGVEAANPMSSDQVKDWLFGLGWKPCTFKYVGERKIPQVRVYGELTKSVKILMDDNKQVQVLDGLTVLQHRLGILKGFLECQRDGYVKAEIAGLTNTLRFKHQKPLVNLPGVDKPWGMEIRGCLTAPDGYLLCGADMTSLEDTTKRHYMHSYDPDYVAEMSQPGFDPHLDLARHAGYATQEEIDKYNRGEMPKLKELRKNFKVVNYSATYGIGAPKLSRETDMSEKQAKDLLDAYWNRNWSVKKFCEDQEPRKINQDMWIQNPVSKFWHSLRFKKDAFSTINQSTGAYCFDRWVALYRSKRSNIVGQFHDESINVIRKGEENEHTSALQWAIEKLNEQLKLNVDLGIDIQYGQTYADVH
;
A
#
# COMPACT_ATOMS: atom_id res chain seq x y z
N SER A 1 1.45 44.96 8.76
CA SER A 1 0.74 43.96 7.92
C SER A 1 -0.73 44.28 7.92
N ASP A 2 -1.30 44.50 6.75
CA ASP A 2 -2.72 44.83 6.63
C ASP A 2 -3.57 43.56 6.58
N TYR A 3 -3.87 42.98 7.77
CA TYR A 3 -4.74 41.83 7.91
C TYR A 3 -6.13 42.04 7.33
N ASN A 4 -6.61 43.29 7.28
CA ASN A 4 -7.93 43.61 6.70
C ASN A 4 -7.89 43.49 5.18
N ALA A 5 -6.82 43.95 4.51
CA ALA A 5 -6.63 43.74 3.08
C ALA A 5 -6.57 42.25 2.75
N MET A 6 -5.83 41.44 3.52
CA MET A 6 -5.79 39.98 3.34
C MET A 6 -7.19 39.34 3.50
N ARG A 7 -7.95 39.71 4.55
CA ARG A 7 -9.32 39.23 4.73
C ARG A 7 -10.19 39.54 3.52
N ASN A 8 -10.13 40.80 3.04
CA ASN A 8 -10.92 41.24 1.90
C ASN A 8 -10.57 40.46 0.60
N ILE A 9 -9.29 40.26 0.33
CA ILE A 9 -8.86 39.48 -0.82
C ILE A 9 -9.39 38.05 -0.74
N LEU A 10 -9.20 37.37 0.40
CA LEU A 10 -9.57 35.96 0.56
C LEU A 10 -11.09 35.74 0.59
N LEU A 11 -11.86 36.66 1.19
CA LEU A 11 -13.32 36.59 1.22
C LEU A 11 -13.98 36.84 -0.14
N ASN A 12 -13.34 37.65 -1.00
CA ASN A 12 -13.87 38.00 -2.33
C ASN A 12 -13.28 37.14 -3.48
N ALA A 13 -12.30 36.30 -3.18
CA ALA A 13 -11.71 35.41 -4.18
C ALA A 13 -12.75 34.42 -4.70
N LYS A 14 -12.83 34.26 -6.03
CA LYS A 14 -13.65 33.20 -6.67
C LYS A 14 -12.94 31.85 -6.71
N GLY A 15 -11.62 31.88 -6.81
CA GLY A 15 -10.75 30.71 -6.83
C GLY A 15 -9.39 31.03 -6.22
N LEU A 16 -8.79 30.06 -5.55
CA LEU A 16 -7.43 30.12 -5.01
C LEU A 16 -6.63 28.92 -5.51
N ILE A 17 -5.41 29.18 -5.93
CA ILE A 17 -4.47 28.16 -6.40
C ILE A 17 -3.32 28.08 -5.41
N GLY A 18 -3.02 26.88 -4.93
CA GLY A 18 -1.89 26.67 -4.04
C GLY A 18 -1.43 25.21 -4.05
N HIS A 19 -0.30 24.94 -3.43
CA HIS A 19 0.27 23.61 -3.31
C HIS A 19 0.03 23.06 -1.91
N ASN A 20 -0.78 22.01 -1.78
CA ASN A 20 -1.32 21.50 -0.49
C ASN A 20 -2.24 22.51 0.22
N ILE A 21 -2.84 23.42 -0.52
CA ILE A 21 -3.60 24.57 -0.02
C ILE A 21 -4.82 24.12 0.82
N VAL A 22 -5.48 23.02 0.46
CA VAL A 22 -6.70 22.54 1.13
C VAL A 22 -6.40 22.03 2.54
N ARG A 23 -5.26 21.34 2.71
CA ARG A 23 -4.91 20.72 3.99
C ARG A 23 -4.06 21.60 4.89
N TYR A 24 -3.32 22.58 4.33
CA TYR A 24 -2.37 23.38 5.08
C TYR A 24 -2.72 24.88 5.09
N ASP A 25 -2.62 25.59 3.95
CA ASP A 25 -2.71 27.06 3.95
C ASP A 25 -4.09 27.57 4.36
N VAL A 26 -5.16 27.03 3.75
CA VAL A 26 -6.54 27.48 4.04
C VAL A 26 -6.91 27.30 5.50
N PRO A 27 -6.74 26.14 6.15
CA PRO A 27 -7.02 25.97 7.56
C PRO A 27 -6.23 26.94 8.46
N LEU A 28 -4.97 27.21 8.11
CA LEU A 28 -4.13 28.14 8.85
C LEU A 28 -4.62 29.58 8.72
N LEU A 29 -4.90 30.02 7.50
CA LEU A 29 -5.42 31.37 7.21
C LEU A 29 -6.79 31.62 7.84
N GLU A 30 -7.70 30.65 7.75
CA GLU A 30 -9.02 30.74 8.39
C GLU A 30 -8.89 30.92 9.91
N ARG A 31 -8.00 30.19 10.55
CA ARG A 31 -7.74 30.28 12.00
C ARG A 31 -7.11 31.62 12.39
N ILE A 32 -6.07 32.06 11.67
CA ILE A 32 -5.34 33.28 12.01
C ILE A 32 -6.18 34.53 11.75
N LEU A 33 -6.92 34.53 10.63
CA LEU A 33 -7.69 35.70 10.19
C LEU A 33 -9.13 35.72 10.76
N GLY A 34 -9.59 34.64 11.36
CA GLY A 34 -10.96 34.52 11.86
C GLY A 34 -12.02 34.61 10.76
N ILE A 35 -11.75 34.06 9.59
CA ILE A 35 -12.63 34.07 8.41
C ILE A 35 -12.96 32.67 7.95
N LYS A 36 -13.96 32.56 7.04
CA LYS A 36 -14.24 31.31 6.29
C LYS A 36 -14.06 31.56 4.80
N ILE A 37 -13.15 30.85 4.18
CA ILE A 37 -12.83 30.97 2.75
C ILE A 37 -13.84 30.14 1.95
N LYS A 38 -14.56 30.79 1.02
CA LYS A 38 -15.60 30.16 0.18
C LYS A 38 -15.14 29.94 -1.28
N ALA A 39 -13.93 30.40 -1.61
CA ALA A 39 -13.35 30.24 -2.93
C ALA A 39 -13.23 28.77 -3.32
N GLN A 40 -13.37 28.43 -4.61
CA GLN A 40 -12.97 27.13 -5.12
C GLN A 40 -11.45 26.99 -4.98
N LEU A 41 -11.00 25.90 -4.40
CA LEU A 41 -9.58 25.64 -4.19
C LEU A 41 -9.03 24.73 -5.31
N PHE A 42 -7.97 25.17 -5.92
CA PHE A 42 -7.21 24.38 -6.92
C PHE A 42 -5.88 23.99 -6.28
N ASP A 43 -5.78 22.74 -5.88
CA ASP A 43 -4.62 22.23 -5.17
C ASP A 43 -3.70 21.51 -6.14
N THR A 44 -2.54 22.10 -6.41
CA THR A 44 -1.56 21.56 -7.37
C THR A 44 -0.90 20.27 -6.90
N LEU A 45 -0.90 19.97 -5.59
CA LEU A 45 -0.35 18.73 -5.08
C LEU A 45 -1.14 17.49 -5.54
N PRO A 46 -2.45 17.34 -5.26
CA PRO A 46 -3.23 16.20 -5.76
C PRO A 46 -3.35 16.20 -7.30
N MET A 47 -3.36 17.36 -7.94
CA MET A 47 -3.29 17.45 -9.41
C MET A 47 -2.00 16.80 -9.94
N SER A 48 -0.87 17.07 -9.28
CA SER A 48 0.41 16.46 -9.62
C SER A 48 0.43 14.96 -9.36
N TRP A 49 -0.20 14.46 -8.29
CA TRP A 49 -0.33 13.02 -8.04
C TRP A 49 -1.04 12.28 -9.17
N VAL A 50 -2.03 12.90 -9.76
CA VAL A 50 -2.80 12.33 -10.88
C VAL A 50 -1.99 12.31 -12.18
N LEU A 51 -1.36 13.42 -12.54
CA LEU A 51 -0.64 13.54 -13.82
C LEU A 51 0.78 12.98 -13.80
N ASN A 52 1.44 13.01 -12.64
CA ASN A 52 2.84 12.59 -12.49
C ASN A 52 2.94 11.29 -11.66
N HIS A 53 2.11 10.30 -11.96
CA HIS A 53 1.97 9.04 -11.21
C HIS A 53 3.27 8.22 -11.10
N ASN A 54 4.26 8.47 -11.96
CA ASN A 54 5.59 7.85 -11.93
C ASN A 54 6.61 8.62 -11.07
N ARG A 55 6.24 9.83 -10.59
CA ARG A 55 7.10 10.66 -9.78
C ARG A 55 7.03 10.23 -8.31
N SER A 56 8.18 10.18 -7.64
CA SER A 56 8.25 9.81 -6.22
C SER A 56 8.14 11.00 -5.26
N ARG A 57 8.53 12.20 -5.70
CA ARG A 57 8.54 13.43 -4.91
C ARG A 57 7.74 14.52 -5.61
N HIS A 58 6.77 15.10 -4.91
CA HIS A 58 5.83 16.09 -5.45
C HIS A 58 5.94 17.45 -4.73
N GLY A 59 6.99 17.69 -3.97
CA GLY A 59 7.23 18.97 -3.31
C GLY A 59 7.64 20.07 -4.30
N LEU A 60 7.38 21.34 -3.95
CA LEU A 60 7.76 22.49 -4.76
C LEU A 60 9.27 22.60 -4.97
N ASP A 61 10.09 22.09 -4.05
CA ASP A 61 11.54 21.98 -4.19
C ASP A 61 11.94 21.24 -5.47
N THR A 62 11.35 20.06 -5.68
CA THR A 62 11.66 19.24 -6.85
C THR A 62 11.07 19.78 -8.16
N PHE A 63 9.96 20.52 -8.10
CA PHE A 63 9.44 21.23 -9.27
C PHE A 63 10.25 22.48 -9.58
N GLY A 64 10.78 23.15 -8.56
CA GLY A 64 11.72 24.25 -8.74
C GLY A 64 12.98 23.82 -9.49
N GLU A 65 13.53 22.64 -9.17
CA GLU A 65 14.63 22.04 -9.93
C GLU A 65 14.25 21.83 -11.41
N ASP A 66 13.07 21.27 -11.69
CA ASP A 66 12.59 21.00 -13.05
C ASP A 66 12.41 22.30 -13.87
N PHE A 67 11.98 23.40 -13.24
CA PHE A 67 11.72 24.69 -13.89
C PHE A 67 12.93 25.65 -13.87
N GLY A 68 14.04 25.24 -13.26
CA GLY A 68 15.22 26.11 -13.10
C GLY A 68 14.99 27.28 -12.13
N ILE A 69 14.06 27.15 -11.20
CA ILE A 69 13.74 28.11 -10.14
C ILE A 69 14.19 27.50 -8.80
N PRO A 70 15.41 27.77 -8.34
CA PRO A 70 15.92 27.12 -7.13
C PRO A 70 15.17 27.60 -5.89
N LYS A 71 14.62 26.67 -5.15
CA LYS A 71 13.97 26.95 -3.87
C LYS A 71 15.02 27.20 -2.79
N PRO A 72 15.04 28.35 -2.10
CA PRO A 72 16.01 28.62 -1.04
C PRO A 72 15.98 27.55 0.06
N VAL A 73 17.13 27.00 0.39
CA VAL A 73 17.28 26.03 1.46
C VAL A 73 17.32 26.77 2.80
N ILE A 74 16.43 26.41 3.71
CA ILE A 74 16.37 27.00 5.06
C ILE A 74 16.81 25.91 6.05
N THR A 75 17.90 26.20 6.75
CA THR A 75 18.45 25.30 7.76
C THR A 75 17.94 25.62 9.16
N ASP A 76 17.60 26.89 9.42
CA ASP A 76 17.05 27.35 10.70
C ASP A 76 15.87 28.28 10.49
N TRP A 77 14.67 27.79 10.75
CA TRP A 77 13.41 28.52 10.59
C TRP A 77 13.16 29.57 11.70
N HIS A 78 13.88 29.50 12.83
CA HIS A 78 13.67 30.41 13.96
C HIS A 78 14.46 31.69 13.84
N ASN A 79 15.53 31.72 13.05
CA ASN A 79 16.46 32.83 12.94
C ASN A 79 16.44 33.50 11.55
N LEU A 80 15.35 33.35 10.77
CA LEU A 80 15.21 34.01 9.48
C LEU A 80 14.83 35.47 9.62
N THR A 81 15.38 36.33 8.76
CA THR A 81 14.93 37.71 8.57
C THR A 81 13.58 37.77 7.84
N THR A 82 12.88 38.90 7.94
CA THR A 82 11.63 39.11 7.22
C THR A 82 11.84 39.03 5.71
N GLU A 83 12.96 39.53 5.21
CA GLU A 83 13.35 39.51 3.80
C GLU A 83 13.56 38.07 3.29
N GLU A 84 14.18 37.20 4.09
CA GLU A 84 14.39 35.80 3.76
C GLU A 84 13.05 35.03 3.69
N TYR A 85 12.13 35.28 4.64
CA TYR A 85 10.77 34.74 4.58
C TYR A 85 10.02 35.20 3.32
N ILE A 86 10.07 36.49 3.00
CA ILE A 86 9.42 37.04 1.81
C ILE A 86 10.01 36.44 0.54
N HIS A 87 11.34 36.39 0.44
CA HIS A 87 12.01 35.78 -0.71
C HIS A 87 11.60 34.32 -0.89
N ARG A 88 11.59 33.54 0.20
CA ARG A 88 11.14 32.16 0.18
C ARG A 88 9.72 32.01 -0.32
N CYS A 89 8.77 32.82 0.20
CA CYS A 89 7.39 32.79 -0.25
C CYS A 89 7.25 33.18 -1.73
N GLN A 90 8.02 34.17 -2.19
CA GLN A 90 7.99 34.58 -3.60
C GLN A 90 8.47 33.48 -4.55
N GLU A 91 9.52 32.76 -4.19
CA GLU A 91 10.01 31.63 -4.99
C GLU A 91 9.00 30.45 -4.98
N ASP A 92 8.41 30.14 -3.84
CA ASP A 92 7.35 29.13 -3.77
C ASP A 92 6.15 29.48 -4.65
N VAL A 93 5.74 30.75 -4.68
CA VAL A 93 4.66 31.23 -5.57
C VAL A 93 5.05 31.15 -7.04
N LYS A 94 6.27 31.53 -7.42
CA LYS A 94 6.75 31.42 -8.82
C LYS A 94 6.74 29.96 -9.29
N ILE A 95 7.31 29.05 -8.49
CA ILE A 95 7.34 27.62 -8.80
C ILE A 95 5.90 27.09 -8.96
N ASN A 96 5.00 27.45 -8.03
CA ASN A 96 3.62 26.99 -8.10
C ASN A 96 2.84 27.56 -9.29
N CYS A 97 3.15 28.79 -9.75
CA CYS A 97 2.57 29.36 -10.96
C CYS A 97 2.98 28.58 -12.21
N GLU A 98 4.26 28.25 -12.36
CA GLU A 98 4.73 27.41 -13.48
C GLU A 98 4.12 26.00 -13.43
N LEU A 99 4.09 25.40 -12.22
CA LEU A 99 3.46 24.09 -12.02
C LEU A 99 1.98 24.11 -12.39
N TRP A 100 1.24 25.14 -11.99
CA TRP A 100 -0.17 25.30 -12.36
C TRP A 100 -0.36 25.38 -13.88
N GLN A 101 0.47 26.17 -14.57
CA GLN A 101 0.39 26.32 -16.03
C GLN A 101 0.65 25.00 -16.75
N ASP A 102 1.65 24.23 -16.32
CA ASP A 102 1.93 22.90 -16.87
C ASP A 102 0.76 21.95 -16.63
N LEU A 103 0.32 21.84 -15.36
CA LEU A 103 -0.74 20.92 -14.98
C LEU A 103 -2.06 21.21 -15.70
N ILE A 104 -2.51 22.47 -15.74
CA ILE A 104 -3.78 22.84 -16.38
C ILE A 104 -3.74 22.58 -17.89
N LYS A 105 -2.62 22.87 -18.55
CA LYS A 105 -2.42 22.59 -19.98
C LYS A 105 -2.58 21.09 -20.25
N ARG A 106 -1.93 20.26 -19.46
CA ARG A 106 -1.99 18.80 -19.61
C ARG A 106 -3.40 18.24 -19.32
N PHE A 107 -4.07 18.73 -18.29
CA PHE A 107 -5.46 18.35 -18.01
C PHE A 107 -6.43 18.73 -19.13
N MET A 108 -6.26 19.92 -19.75
CA MET A 108 -7.10 20.33 -20.89
C MET A 108 -6.90 19.44 -22.13
N PHE A 109 -5.72 18.87 -22.34
CA PHE A 109 -5.51 17.86 -23.39
C PHE A 109 -6.26 16.55 -23.11
N ILE A 110 -6.33 16.15 -21.83
CA ILE A 110 -6.99 14.90 -21.41
C ILE A 110 -8.51 15.05 -21.46
N TYR A 111 -9.05 16.09 -20.82
CA TYR A 111 -10.50 16.25 -20.62
C TYR A 111 -11.22 16.87 -21.81
N LYS A 112 -10.60 17.82 -22.53
CA LYS A 112 -11.20 18.60 -23.64
C LYS A 112 -12.46 19.39 -23.26
N ASP A 113 -13.27 18.94 -22.32
CA ASP A 113 -14.46 19.60 -21.77
C ASP A 113 -14.11 20.28 -20.44
N LYS A 114 -14.24 21.61 -20.41
CA LYS A 114 -13.95 22.44 -19.23
C LYS A 114 -14.92 22.17 -18.06
N THR A 115 -16.16 21.80 -18.35
CA THR A 115 -17.17 21.50 -17.33
C THR A 115 -16.81 20.22 -16.59
N GLU A 116 -16.45 19.16 -17.32
CA GLU A 116 -15.98 17.89 -16.75
C GLU A 116 -14.65 18.06 -16.01
N LEU A 117 -13.73 18.86 -16.54
CA LEU A 117 -12.48 19.18 -15.86
C LEU A 117 -12.73 19.90 -14.53
N ASN A 118 -13.63 20.91 -14.53
CA ASN A 118 -13.98 21.61 -13.29
C ASN A 118 -14.67 20.69 -12.27
N ARG A 119 -15.52 19.77 -12.73
CA ARG A 119 -16.14 18.73 -11.89
C ARG A 119 -15.08 17.83 -11.26
N PHE A 120 -14.04 17.47 -12.02
CA PHE A 120 -12.91 16.70 -11.52
C PHE A 120 -12.10 17.46 -10.47
N PHE A 121 -11.83 18.74 -10.67
CA PHE A 121 -11.12 19.56 -9.67
C PHE A 121 -11.91 19.72 -8.36
N ARG A 122 -13.22 19.87 -8.44
CA ARG A 122 -14.09 19.86 -7.24
C ARG A 122 -14.05 18.51 -6.53
N TYR A 123 -13.97 17.42 -7.27
CA TYR A 123 -13.80 16.09 -6.69
C TYR A 123 -12.44 15.94 -6.00
N LEU A 124 -11.35 16.42 -6.59
CA LEU A 124 -10.04 16.43 -5.93
C LEU A 124 -10.05 17.30 -4.65
N GLN A 125 -10.69 18.47 -4.71
CA GLN A 125 -10.86 19.31 -3.51
C GLN A 125 -11.63 18.55 -2.42
N PHE A 126 -12.74 17.90 -2.75
CA PHE A 126 -13.52 17.08 -1.82
C PHE A 126 -12.65 16.00 -1.16
N LYS A 127 -11.83 15.29 -1.94
CA LYS A 127 -10.91 14.27 -1.39
C LYS A 127 -9.92 14.89 -0.40
N MET A 128 -9.36 16.03 -0.72
CA MET A 128 -8.45 16.74 0.21
C MET A 128 -9.16 17.25 1.44
N ASP A 129 -10.44 17.65 1.34
CA ASP A 129 -11.27 18.02 2.50
C ASP A 129 -11.52 16.81 3.43
N CYS A 130 -11.75 15.62 2.89
CA CYS A 130 -11.85 14.40 3.69
C CYS A 130 -10.51 14.05 4.37
N ALA A 131 -9.40 14.14 3.65
CA ALA A 131 -8.07 13.92 4.21
C ALA A 131 -7.75 14.93 5.34
N LYS A 132 -8.05 16.21 5.11
CA LYS A 132 -7.90 17.27 6.11
C LYS A 132 -8.69 16.97 7.38
N GLU A 133 -9.93 16.53 7.25
CA GLU A 133 -10.79 16.17 8.39
C GLU A 133 -10.19 15.00 9.18
N ALA A 134 -9.81 13.92 8.53
CA ALA A 134 -9.20 12.75 9.17
C ALA A 134 -7.87 13.10 9.88
N GLU A 135 -7.03 13.92 9.25
CA GLU A 135 -5.76 14.38 9.83
C GLU A 135 -5.96 15.36 10.99
N HIS A 136 -7.05 16.13 11.00
CA HIS A 136 -7.38 17.07 12.09
C HIS A 136 -8.00 16.36 13.28
N GLN A 137 -8.94 15.44 13.07
CA GLN A 137 -9.58 14.67 14.13
C GLN A 137 -8.57 13.74 14.81
N GLY A 138 -7.81 12.96 14.03
CA GLY A 138 -6.89 11.96 14.55
C GLY A 138 -7.58 10.80 15.27
N TRP A 139 -6.78 9.80 15.61
CA TRP A 139 -7.19 8.60 16.35
C TRP A 139 -6.62 8.64 17.75
N LYS A 140 -7.43 8.44 18.77
CA LYS A 140 -6.92 8.26 20.12
C LYS A 140 -6.10 6.99 20.20
N LEU A 141 -4.87 7.09 20.70
CA LEU A 141 -3.95 5.97 20.91
C LEU A 141 -3.92 5.62 22.39
N ASP A 142 -4.15 4.35 22.70
CA ASP A 142 -3.76 3.81 24.01
C ASP A 142 -2.24 3.65 24.06
N VAL A 143 -1.57 4.70 24.49
CA VAL A 143 -0.10 4.79 24.51
C VAL A 143 0.50 3.75 25.45
N GLN A 144 -0.16 3.45 26.58
CA GLN A 144 0.36 2.47 27.54
C GLN A 144 0.28 1.07 26.95
N LYS A 145 -0.87 0.67 26.42
CA LYS A 145 -1.04 -0.63 25.73
C LYS A 145 -0.05 -0.79 24.58
N ALA A 146 0.19 0.27 23.79
CA ALA A 146 1.16 0.23 22.70
C ALA A 146 2.60 0.01 23.22
N LYS A 147 2.99 0.64 24.33
CA LYS A 147 4.31 0.43 24.98
C LYS A 147 4.44 -0.99 25.52
N ASP A 148 3.42 -1.50 26.19
CA ASP A 148 3.42 -2.86 26.75
C ASP A 148 3.57 -3.91 25.64
N LEU A 149 2.85 -3.72 24.52
CA LEU A 149 2.98 -4.58 23.34
C LEU A 149 4.36 -4.49 22.69
N VAL A 150 4.96 -3.29 22.59
CA VAL A 150 6.34 -3.15 22.09
C VAL A 150 7.31 -3.94 22.95
N GLN A 151 7.20 -3.85 24.29
CA GLN A 151 8.06 -4.63 25.19
C GLN A 151 7.85 -6.14 24.98
N GLN A 152 6.60 -6.60 25.03
CA GLN A 152 6.26 -8.01 24.84
C GLN A 152 6.78 -8.59 23.51
N LEU A 153 6.60 -7.85 22.40
CA LEU A 153 7.05 -8.31 21.09
C LEU A 153 8.59 -8.22 20.94
N THR A 154 9.21 -7.28 21.62
CA THR A 154 10.69 -7.17 21.65
C THR A 154 11.28 -8.37 22.38
N ASP A 155 10.77 -8.70 23.57
CA ASP A 155 11.25 -9.85 24.34
C ASP A 155 11.10 -11.16 23.55
N LEU A 156 9.96 -11.32 22.85
CA LEU A 156 9.70 -12.48 22.00
C LEU A 156 10.63 -12.50 20.77
N GLN A 157 10.91 -11.35 20.17
CA GLN A 157 11.86 -11.23 19.06
C GLN A 157 13.27 -11.58 19.50
N ASP A 158 13.72 -11.05 20.63
CA ASP A 158 15.06 -11.30 21.18
C ASP A 158 15.25 -12.78 21.50
N HIS A 159 14.26 -13.43 22.13
CA HIS A 159 14.27 -14.86 22.38
C HIS A 159 14.42 -15.67 21.09
N LYS A 160 13.57 -15.41 20.08
CA LYS A 160 13.66 -16.10 18.79
C LYS A 160 14.96 -15.80 18.03
N THR A 161 15.48 -14.60 18.17
CA THR A 161 16.76 -14.21 17.57
C THR A 161 17.90 -14.99 18.21
N GLN A 162 17.89 -15.13 19.54
CA GLN A 162 18.89 -15.93 20.25
C GLN A 162 18.81 -17.41 19.87
N GLU A 163 17.60 -17.98 19.81
CA GLU A 163 17.42 -19.35 19.34
C GLU A 163 18.00 -19.57 17.92
N LEU A 164 17.87 -18.58 17.02
CA LEU A 164 18.47 -18.65 15.68
C LEU A 164 19.99 -18.56 15.72
N VAL A 165 20.54 -17.67 16.55
CA VAL A 165 22.00 -17.57 16.73
C VAL A 165 22.58 -18.90 17.21
N ASP A 166 21.88 -19.58 18.11
CA ASP A 166 22.33 -20.85 18.70
C ASP A 166 22.33 -22.02 17.69
N VAL A 167 21.42 -21.99 16.70
CA VAL A 167 21.29 -23.06 15.69
C VAL A 167 22.03 -22.75 14.36
N MET A 168 22.28 -21.48 14.07
CA MET A 168 23.01 -21.09 12.87
C MET A 168 24.53 -21.30 13.03
N PRO A 169 25.25 -21.75 11.98
CA PRO A 169 26.69 -21.94 12.07
C PRO A 169 27.41 -20.60 12.26
N MET A 170 28.49 -20.63 13.04
CA MET A 170 29.40 -19.48 13.16
C MET A 170 29.87 -19.01 11.78
N ARG A 171 29.87 -17.72 11.56
CA ARG A 171 30.34 -17.12 10.31
C ARG A 171 31.85 -16.97 10.31
N LYS A 172 32.46 -17.47 9.24
CA LYS A 172 33.90 -17.21 8.99
C LYS A 172 34.08 -15.80 8.43
N ILE A 173 34.84 -14.96 9.11
CA ILE A 173 35.24 -13.65 8.60
C ILE A 173 36.40 -13.87 7.65
N MET A 174 36.16 -13.65 6.36
CA MET A 174 37.18 -13.76 5.35
C MET A 174 37.95 -12.45 5.19
N ALA A 175 39.24 -12.54 4.98
CA ALA A 175 40.10 -11.41 4.66
C ALA A 175 40.95 -11.74 3.44
N VAL A 176 41.03 -10.79 2.53
CA VAL A 176 41.93 -10.92 1.36
C VAL A 176 43.29 -10.38 1.74
N LYS A 177 44.32 -11.15 1.47
CA LYS A 177 45.72 -10.76 1.68
C LYS A 177 46.43 -10.80 0.32
N SER A 178 47.16 -9.73 0.04
CA SER A 178 48.02 -9.60 -1.13
C SER A 178 49.47 -9.72 -0.73
N LYS A 179 50.34 -10.07 -1.67
CA LYS A 179 51.78 -10.15 -1.47
C LYS A 179 52.33 -8.82 -0.88
N PRO A 180 53.06 -8.87 0.25
CA PRO A 180 53.66 -7.65 0.83
C PRO A 180 54.70 -7.03 -0.10
N LYS A 181 54.72 -5.70 -0.17
CA LYS A 181 55.66 -4.96 -1.01
C LYS A 181 57.15 -5.22 -0.61
N SER A 182 57.38 -5.59 0.65
CA SER A 182 58.72 -5.84 1.24
C SER A 182 58.88 -7.30 1.68
N CYS A 183 58.64 -8.24 0.76
CA CYS A 183 58.87 -9.68 1.02
C CYS A 183 60.33 -10.04 1.29
N TYR A 184 61.27 -9.31 0.68
CA TYR A 184 62.71 -9.59 0.78
C TYR A 184 63.45 -8.44 1.43
N LYS A 185 64.52 -8.77 2.18
CA LYS A 185 65.49 -7.80 2.73
C LYS A 185 66.50 -7.41 1.64
N LYS A 186 67.35 -6.41 1.94
CA LYS A 186 68.38 -5.93 1.04
C LYS A 186 69.43 -7.00 0.69
N ASP A 187 69.59 -8.00 1.56
CA ASP A 187 70.50 -9.15 1.38
C ASP A 187 69.90 -10.33 0.58
N GLY A 188 68.67 -10.15 0.08
CA GLY A 188 67.97 -11.18 -0.67
C GLY A 188 67.23 -12.24 0.16
N SER A 189 67.39 -12.21 1.51
CA SER A 189 66.66 -13.12 2.40
C SER A 189 65.22 -12.66 2.61
N LEU A 190 64.31 -13.57 2.99
CA LEU A 190 62.93 -13.24 3.30
C LEU A 190 62.86 -12.32 4.51
N SER A 191 62.06 -11.28 4.41
CA SER A 191 61.69 -10.41 5.52
C SER A 191 60.70 -11.14 6.46
N SER A 192 60.43 -10.59 7.64
CA SER A 192 59.40 -11.12 8.54
C SER A 192 58.04 -11.19 7.85
N GLN A 193 57.72 -10.20 6.98
CA GLN A 193 56.47 -10.19 6.19
C GLN A 193 56.53 -11.22 5.04
N GLY A 194 57.70 -11.40 4.43
CA GLY A 194 57.94 -12.41 3.41
C GLY A 194 57.75 -13.83 3.94
N ASN A 195 58.34 -14.13 5.12
CA ASN A 195 58.15 -15.43 5.78
C ASN A 195 56.64 -15.69 6.10
N LYS A 196 55.91 -14.70 6.56
CA LYS A 196 54.46 -14.82 6.83
C LYS A 196 53.68 -15.04 5.51
N TRP A 197 54.13 -14.44 4.43
CA TRP A 197 53.50 -14.63 3.12
C TRP A 197 53.76 -16.03 2.59
N VAL A 198 54.96 -16.51 2.64
CA VAL A 198 55.33 -17.88 2.22
C VAL A 198 54.55 -18.92 3.04
N ALA A 199 54.54 -18.78 4.38
CA ALA A 199 53.75 -19.66 5.24
C ALA A 199 52.25 -19.66 4.87
N LEU A 200 51.71 -18.49 4.51
CA LEU A 200 50.33 -18.36 4.08
C LEU A 200 50.08 -19.08 2.73
N LEU A 201 51.05 -19.05 1.81
CA LEU A 201 50.97 -19.77 0.54
C LEU A 201 51.01 -21.27 0.77
N ASP A 202 51.92 -21.74 1.66
CA ASP A 202 52.05 -23.17 2.02
C ASP A 202 50.72 -23.69 2.63
N ASP A 203 50.13 -22.94 3.57
CA ASP A 203 48.83 -23.26 4.21
C ASP A 203 47.67 -23.38 3.22
N ASN A 204 47.77 -22.70 2.06
CA ASN A 204 46.76 -22.74 1.00
C ASN A 204 47.18 -23.58 -0.22
N GLY A 205 48.30 -24.29 -0.15
CA GLY A 205 48.78 -25.15 -1.26
C GLY A 205 49.17 -24.37 -2.50
N LEU A 206 49.58 -23.10 -2.35
CA LEU A 206 49.97 -22.23 -3.46
C LEU A 206 51.47 -22.17 -3.64
N PRO A 207 52.01 -22.02 -4.85
CA PRO A 207 53.44 -21.92 -5.10
C PRO A 207 53.99 -20.59 -4.51
N HIS A 208 55.29 -20.62 -4.10
CA HIS A 208 55.95 -19.48 -3.42
C HIS A 208 56.08 -18.22 -4.32
N ASP A 209 56.02 -18.37 -5.60
CA ASP A 209 56.06 -17.31 -6.60
C ASP A 209 54.65 -16.72 -6.90
N TYR A 210 53.63 -17.21 -6.22
CA TYR A 210 52.26 -16.71 -6.39
C TYR A 210 52.16 -15.22 -6.03
N GLU A 211 51.64 -14.40 -6.96
CA GLU A 211 51.51 -12.96 -6.82
C GLU A 211 50.06 -12.50 -6.67
N GLY A 212 49.11 -13.41 -6.72
CA GLY A 212 47.68 -13.12 -6.59
C GLY A 212 47.24 -12.87 -5.14
N GLU A 213 45.97 -12.63 -4.97
CA GLU A 213 45.32 -12.45 -3.65
C GLU A 213 44.95 -13.80 -3.04
N VAL A 214 45.19 -13.95 -1.75
CA VAL A 214 44.82 -15.14 -0.97
C VAL A 214 43.72 -14.79 0.01
N THR A 215 42.62 -15.50 -0.08
CA THR A 215 41.49 -15.32 0.85
C THR A 215 41.68 -16.22 2.06
N VAL A 216 41.76 -15.64 3.25
CA VAL A 216 42.02 -16.35 4.51
C VAL A 216 40.91 -16.11 5.53
N VAL A 217 40.72 -17.07 6.43
CA VAL A 217 39.83 -16.89 7.58
C VAL A 217 40.54 -16.01 8.60
N LYS A 218 40.03 -14.80 8.83
CA LYS A 218 40.55 -13.85 9.83
C LYS A 218 40.05 -14.18 11.25
N GLY A 219 38.87 -14.78 11.35
CA GLY A 219 38.21 -15.10 12.61
C GLY A 219 36.86 -15.71 12.38
N VAL A 220 36.14 -15.95 13.44
CA VAL A 220 34.75 -16.40 13.42
C VAL A 220 33.91 -15.46 14.30
N GLU A 221 32.68 -15.23 13.90
CA GLU A 221 31.69 -14.45 14.64
C GLU A 221 30.35 -15.19 14.70
N ALA A 222 29.50 -14.82 15.66
CA ALA A 222 28.15 -15.35 15.74
C ALA A 222 27.37 -15.01 14.45
N ALA A 223 26.51 -15.90 14.00
CA ALA A 223 25.65 -15.64 12.85
C ALA A 223 24.72 -14.44 13.11
N ASN A 224 24.45 -13.68 12.06
CA ASN A 224 23.42 -12.63 12.10
C ASN A 224 22.13 -13.16 11.49
N PRO A 225 21.13 -13.55 12.29
CA PRO A 225 19.86 -14.10 11.81
C PRO A 225 18.99 -13.04 11.08
N MET A 226 19.33 -11.76 11.17
CA MET A 226 18.71 -10.68 10.42
C MET A 226 19.30 -10.54 9.00
N SER A 227 20.43 -11.15 8.72
CA SER A 227 21.03 -11.16 7.39
C SER A 227 20.36 -12.20 6.50
N SER A 228 19.60 -11.72 5.51
CA SER A 228 18.94 -12.58 4.52
C SER A 228 19.91 -13.56 3.82
N ASP A 229 21.15 -13.13 3.60
CA ASP A 229 22.12 -13.97 2.90
C ASP A 229 22.69 -15.05 3.82
N GLN A 230 22.99 -14.72 5.09
CA GLN A 230 23.43 -15.73 6.06
C GLN A 230 22.36 -16.77 6.37
N VAL A 231 21.09 -16.35 6.45
CA VAL A 231 19.96 -17.28 6.59
C VAL A 231 19.86 -18.19 5.36
N LYS A 232 20.02 -17.66 4.14
CA LYS A 232 20.02 -18.49 2.92
C LYS A 232 21.18 -19.48 2.91
N ASP A 233 22.40 -19.03 3.23
CA ASP A 233 23.58 -19.88 3.27
C ASP A 233 23.40 -21.03 4.28
N TRP A 234 22.83 -20.73 5.46
CA TRP A 234 22.49 -21.75 6.44
C TRP A 234 21.47 -22.75 5.90
N LEU A 235 20.37 -22.28 5.28
CA LEU A 235 19.35 -23.14 4.70
C LEU A 235 19.91 -23.99 3.55
N PHE A 236 20.79 -23.44 2.71
CA PHE A 236 21.49 -24.20 1.68
C PHE A 236 22.38 -25.29 2.29
N GLY A 237 23.07 -24.98 3.39
CA GLY A 237 23.87 -25.95 4.15
C GLY A 237 23.02 -27.10 4.71
N LEU A 238 21.72 -26.87 4.97
CA LEU A 238 20.75 -27.88 5.39
C LEU A 238 20.07 -28.61 4.23
N GLY A 239 20.44 -28.31 3.00
CA GLY A 239 19.89 -28.95 1.79
C GLY A 239 18.64 -28.27 1.21
N TRP A 240 18.41 -26.97 1.55
CA TRP A 240 17.29 -26.22 0.98
C TRP A 240 17.34 -26.15 -0.55
N LYS A 241 16.23 -26.52 -1.19
CA LYS A 241 16.02 -26.43 -2.63
C LYS A 241 14.95 -25.39 -2.94
N PRO A 242 15.31 -24.12 -3.19
CA PRO A 242 14.34 -23.05 -3.40
C PRO A 242 13.48 -23.29 -4.64
N CYS A 243 12.18 -23.14 -4.50
CA CYS A 243 11.20 -23.17 -5.59
C CYS A 243 10.65 -21.78 -5.93
N THR A 244 10.86 -20.77 -5.07
CA THR A 244 10.34 -19.41 -5.23
C THR A 244 11.48 -18.41 -5.38
N PHE A 245 11.39 -17.51 -6.38
CA PHE A 245 12.46 -16.59 -6.75
C PHE A 245 11.92 -15.18 -7.02
N LYS A 246 12.71 -14.17 -6.65
CA LYS A 246 12.55 -12.79 -7.11
C LYS A 246 13.52 -12.54 -8.27
N TYR A 247 13.05 -11.86 -9.30
CA TYR A 247 13.87 -11.47 -10.45
C TYR A 247 14.17 -9.98 -10.38
N VAL A 248 15.47 -9.63 -10.45
CA VAL A 248 15.95 -8.25 -10.52
C VAL A 248 16.86 -8.16 -11.75
N GLY A 249 16.31 -7.65 -12.85
CA GLY A 249 16.91 -7.83 -14.17
C GLY A 249 16.99 -9.32 -14.51
N GLU A 250 18.15 -9.80 -14.90
CA GLU A 250 18.41 -11.23 -15.18
C GLU A 250 18.75 -12.06 -13.92
N ARG A 251 18.96 -11.40 -12.78
CA ARG A 251 19.34 -12.10 -11.53
C ARG A 251 18.14 -12.80 -10.91
N LYS A 252 18.28 -14.11 -10.70
CA LYS A 252 17.32 -14.98 -10.03
C LYS A 252 17.70 -15.12 -8.56
N ILE A 253 16.94 -14.49 -7.66
CA ILE A 253 17.23 -14.45 -6.22
C ILE A 253 16.26 -15.37 -5.48
N PRO A 254 16.74 -16.45 -4.81
CA PRO A 254 15.88 -17.36 -4.07
C PRO A 254 15.23 -16.64 -2.89
N GLN A 255 13.95 -16.95 -2.64
CA GLN A 255 13.16 -16.33 -1.59
C GLN A 255 12.91 -17.32 -0.45
N VAL A 256 13.34 -16.94 0.74
CA VAL A 256 13.02 -17.64 2.00
C VAL A 256 11.57 -17.35 2.39
N ARG A 257 11.10 -16.13 2.10
CA ARG A 257 9.76 -15.63 2.45
C ARG A 257 9.14 -14.88 1.28
N VAL A 258 7.81 -14.91 1.22
CA VAL A 258 6.98 -14.10 0.32
C VAL A 258 5.83 -13.53 1.14
N TYR A 259 5.63 -12.21 1.07
CA TYR A 259 4.63 -11.48 1.87
C TYR A 259 4.69 -11.78 3.39
N GLY A 260 5.90 -12.00 3.91
CA GLY A 260 6.15 -12.28 5.33
C GLY A 260 6.01 -13.75 5.73
N GLU A 261 5.44 -14.60 4.89
CA GLU A 261 5.31 -16.04 5.13
C GLU A 261 6.49 -16.83 4.55
N LEU A 262 6.88 -17.90 5.22
CA LEU A 262 7.91 -18.83 4.73
C LEU A 262 7.43 -19.50 3.44
N THR A 263 8.33 -19.62 2.46
CA THR A 263 8.02 -20.32 1.21
C THR A 263 7.85 -21.81 1.43
N LYS A 264 7.13 -22.49 0.53
CA LYS A 264 6.87 -23.92 0.59
C LYS A 264 8.15 -24.75 0.72
N SER A 265 9.19 -24.39 -0.03
CA SER A 265 10.46 -25.09 0.06
C SER A 265 11.16 -24.98 1.40
N VAL A 266 10.94 -23.88 2.13
CA VAL A 266 11.41 -23.73 3.52
C VAL A 266 10.51 -24.52 4.48
N LYS A 267 9.18 -24.51 4.29
CA LYS A 267 8.24 -25.30 5.10
C LYS A 267 8.52 -26.79 4.98
N ILE A 268 8.80 -27.30 3.78
CA ILE A 268 9.22 -28.71 3.57
C ILE A 268 10.54 -28.97 4.33
N LEU A 269 11.51 -28.07 4.24
CA LEU A 269 12.76 -28.22 5.00
C LEU A 269 12.55 -28.22 6.51
N MET A 270 11.54 -27.46 7.02
CA MET A 270 11.17 -27.44 8.45
C MET A 270 10.64 -28.79 8.94
N ASP A 271 9.93 -29.52 8.12
CA ASP A 271 9.40 -30.84 8.48
C ASP A 271 10.56 -31.84 8.73
N ASP A 272 11.63 -31.73 7.92
CA ASP A 272 12.83 -32.55 8.03
C ASP A 272 13.82 -32.01 9.09
N ASN A 273 13.82 -30.71 9.36
CA ASN A 273 14.81 -30.01 10.21
C ASN A 273 14.11 -29.07 11.20
N LYS A 274 13.81 -29.57 12.40
CA LYS A 274 13.10 -28.81 13.46
C LYS A 274 13.75 -27.46 13.81
N GLN A 275 15.08 -27.35 13.72
CA GLN A 275 15.82 -26.11 13.96
C GLN A 275 15.41 -24.96 13.03
N VAL A 276 14.87 -25.26 11.83
CA VAL A 276 14.40 -24.25 10.87
C VAL A 276 13.06 -23.63 11.31
N GLN A 277 12.31 -24.28 12.22
CA GLN A 277 11.03 -23.78 12.74
C GLN A 277 11.19 -22.43 13.46
N VAL A 278 12.36 -22.13 14.00
CA VAL A 278 12.64 -20.86 14.68
C VAL A 278 12.49 -19.65 13.72
N LEU A 279 12.66 -19.87 12.41
CA LEU A 279 12.42 -18.82 11.41
C LEU A 279 10.95 -18.39 11.34
N ASP A 280 10.02 -19.24 11.76
CA ASP A 280 8.61 -18.91 11.65
C ASP A 280 8.20 -17.79 12.59
N GLY A 281 7.41 -16.85 12.06
CA GLY A 281 6.90 -15.69 12.80
C GLY A 281 7.89 -14.54 13.00
N LEU A 282 9.21 -14.71 12.87
CA LEU A 282 10.20 -13.66 13.16
C LEU A 282 9.99 -12.38 12.33
N THR A 283 9.75 -12.51 11.03
CA THR A 283 9.50 -11.36 10.15
C THR A 283 8.15 -10.69 10.47
N VAL A 284 7.16 -11.47 10.90
CA VAL A 284 5.87 -10.95 11.35
C VAL A 284 6.08 -10.09 12.59
N LEU A 285 6.85 -10.58 13.58
CA LEU A 285 7.19 -9.81 14.78
C LEU A 285 7.88 -8.49 14.44
N GLN A 286 8.90 -8.51 13.56
CA GLN A 286 9.59 -7.30 13.11
C GLN A 286 8.63 -6.28 12.49
N HIS A 287 7.74 -6.74 11.62
CA HIS A 287 6.74 -5.87 10.99
C HIS A 287 5.76 -5.29 12.03
N ARG A 288 5.28 -6.10 12.96
CA ARG A 288 4.37 -5.66 14.03
C ARG A 288 5.03 -4.65 14.97
N LEU A 289 6.27 -4.90 15.36
CA LEU A 289 7.09 -3.95 16.13
C LEU A 289 7.28 -2.62 15.36
N GLY A 290 7.51 -2.69 14.06
CA GLY A 290 7.63 -1.48 13.23
C GLY A 290 6.37 -0.63 13.23
N ILE A 291 5.18 -1.25 13.20
CA ILE A 291 3.89 -0.55 13.30
C ILE A 291 3.74 0.12 14.67
N LEU A 292 3.90 -0.64 15.77
CA LEU A 292 3.73 -0.13 17.13
C LEU A 292 4.73 0.98 17.48
N LYS A 293 6.01 0.82 17.10
CA LYS A 293 7.01 1.87 17.23
C LYS A 293 6.62 3.11 16.42
N GLY A 294 6.10 2.92 15.21
CA GLY A 294 5.55 4.00 14.39
C GLY A 294 4.40 4.76 15.07
N PHE A 295 3.49 4.06 15.78
CA PHE A 295 2.46 4.70 16.59
C PHE A 295 3.07 5.61 17.66
N LEU A 296 4.05 5.09 18.43
CA LEU A 296 4.68 5.82 19.52
C LEU A 296 5.53 7.01 19.01
N GLU A 297 6.19 6.88 17.87
CA GLU A 297 6.99 7.94 17.25
C GLU A 297 6.15 9.08 16.69
N CYS A 298 5.03 8.73 16.04
CA CYS A 298 4.18 9.70 15.33
C CYS A 298 3.09 10.31 16.22
N GLN A 299 2.81 9.75 17.40
CA GLN A 299 1.76 10.28 18.27
C GLN A 299 2.11 11.67 18.78
N ARG A 300 1.06 12.50 18.94
CA ARG A 300 1.12 13.81 19.64
C ARG A 300 -0.06 13.88 20.58
N ASP A 301 0.20 14.14 21.84
CA ASP A 301 -0.83 14.24 22.91
C ASP A 301 -1.78 13.02 22.96
N GLY A 302 -1.26 11.83 22.69
CA GLY A 302 -2.04 10.59 22.68
C GLY A 302 -2.88 10.37 21.42
N TYR A 303 -2.61 11.09 20.33
CA TYR A 303 -3.29 10.90 19.04
C TYR A 303 -2.32 10.60 17.91
N VAL A 304 -2.76 9.77 16.96
CA VAL A 304 -2.09 9.50 15.68
C VAL A 304 -3.01 9.90 14.53
N LYS A 305 -2.42 10.17 13.36
CA LYS A 305 -3.18 10.66 12.19
C LYS A 305 -3.14 9.66 11.05
N ALA A 306 -4.26 9.54 10.32
CA ALA A 306 -4.32 8.81 9.05
C ALA A 306 -3.81 9.71 7.91
N GLU A 307 -2.50 9.92 7.87
CA GLU A 307 -1.87 10.83 6.91
C GLU A 307 -1.87 10.27 5.48
N ILE A 308 -2.10 11.17 4.52
CA ILE A 308 -2.17 10.85 3.10
C ILE A 308 -0.91 11.35 2.38
N ALA A 309 -0.18 10.42 1.77
CA ALA A 309 1.02 10.69 0.98
C ALA A 309 0.74 10.84 -0.54
N GLY A 310 -0.46 10.51 -1.01
CA GLY A 310 -0.78 10.56 -2.43
C GLY A 310 -2.10 9.93 -2.81
N LEU A 311 -2.32 9.84 -4.13
CA LEU A 311 -3.42 9.11 -4.74
C LEU A 311 -2.87 8.01 -5.65
N THR A 312 -3.60 6.90 -5.74
CA THR A 312 -3.35 5.89 -6.78
C THR A 312 -3.87 6.40 -8.13
N ASN A 313 -3.56 5.71 -9.23
CA ASN A 313 -4.16 6.00 -10.53
C ASN A 313 -5.69 5.83 -10.56
N THR A 314 -6.26 5.07 -9.60
CA THR A 314 -7.70 4.88 -9.41
C THR A 314 -8.31 5.87 -8.41
N LEU A 315 -7.54 6.86 -7.96
CA LEU A 315 -7.89 7.93 -7.00
C LEU A 315 -8.16 7.45 -5.57
N ARG A 316 -7.75 6.22 -5.21
CA ARG A 316 -7.71 5.77 -3.81
C ARG A 316 -6.59 6.48 -3.05
N PHE A 317 -6.77 6.76 -1.77
CA PHE A 317 -5.72 7.32 -0.94
C PHE A 317 -4.52 6.38 -0.79
N LYS A 318 -3.32 6.94 -0.85
CA LYS A 318 -2.08 6.29 -0.41
C LYS A 318 -1.76 6.80 0.98
N HIS A 319 -1.93 5.94 1.97
CA HIS A 319 -1.60 6.27 3.36
C HIS A 319 -0.10 6.13 3.61
N GLN A 320 0.38 6.87 4.60
CA GLN A 320 1.73 6.71 5.14
C GLN A 320 1.69 6.36 6.64
N LYS A 321 2.86 6.13 7.23
CA LYS A 321 2.95 5.92 8.68
C LYS A 321 2.25 7.05 9.45
N PRO A 322 1.62 6.74 10.59
CA PRO A 322 1.64 5.43 11.26
C PRO A 322 0.52 4.48 10.85
N LEU A 323 -0.56 4.95 10.20
CA LEU A 323 -1.76 4.17 9.91
C LEU A 323 -1.76 3.62 8.47
N VAL A 324 -0.81 2.75 8.17
CA VAL A 324 -0.69 2.09 6.86
C VAL A 324 -0.46 0.60 7.01
N ASN A 325 -1.14 -0.20 6.19
CA ASN A 325 -0.99 -1.66 6.13
C ASN A 325 -1.12 -2.35 7.51
N LEU A 326 -2.10 -1.91 8.30
CA LEU A 326 -2.39 -2.55 9.58
C LEU A 326 -2.86 -4.00 9.34
N PRO A 327 -2.41 -4.96 10.17
CA PRO A 327 -2.85 -6.34 10.04
C PRO A 327 -4.35 -6.47 10.30
N GLY A 328 -5.03 -7.35 9.56
CA GLY A 328 -6.41 -7.74 9.89
C GLY A 328 -6.49 -8.41 11.26
N VAL A 329 -7.66 -8.39 11.87
CA VAL A 329 -7.91 -8.98 13.19
C VAL A 329 -7.67 -10.50 13.22
N ASP A 330 -7.79 -11.16 12.06
CA ASP A 330 -7.50 -12.58 11.85
C ASP A 330 -6.00 -12.92 11.75
N LYS A 331 -5.15 -11.90 11.68
CA LYS A 331 -3.69 -12.07 11.54
C LYS A 331 -3.00 -11.99 12.91
N PRO A 332 -1.83 -12.64 13.07
CA PRO A 332 -1.07 -12.55 14.32
C PRO A 332 -0.86 -11.08 14.75
N TRP A 333 -1.22 -10.78 16.00
CA TRP A 333 -1.13 -9.45 16.63
C TRP A 333 -2.01 -8.36 15.99
N GLY A 334 -2.93 -8.75 15.08
CA GLY A 334 -3.82 -7.80 14.43
C GLY A 334 -4.84 -7.20 15.41
N MET A 335 -5.46 -8.05 16.22
CA MET A 335 -6.42 -7.65 17.24
C MET A 335 -5.80 -6.69 18.26
N GLU A 336 -4.61 -7.01 18.76
CA GLU A 336 -3.88 -6.24 19.75
C GLU A 336 -3.46 -4.88 19.21
N ILE A 337 -2.90 -4.84 17.99
CA ILE A 337 -2.44 -3.62 17.33
C ILE A 337 -3.62 -2.69 17.03
N ARG A 338 -4.70 -3.20 16.43
CA ARG A 338 -5.91 -2.41 16.18
C ARG A 338 -6.58 -1.98 17.47
N GLY A 339 -6.52 -2.82 18.51
CA GLY A 339 -7.02 -2.50 19.85
C GLY A 339 -6.24 -1.41 20.60
N CYS A 340 -5.11 -0.91 20.04
CA CYS A 340 -4.44 0.31 20.54
C CYS A 340 -5.11 1.60 20.03
N LEU A 341 -5.87 1.52 18.93
CA LEU A 341 -6.57 2.65 18.34
C LEU A 341 -8.00 2.69 18.91
N THR A 342 -8.30 3.70 19.72
CA THR A 342 -9.51 3.72 20.53
C THR A 342 -10.37 4.94 20.24
N ALA A 343 -11.66 4.86 20.59
CA ALA A 343 -12.50 6.04 20.70
C ALA A 343 -12.15 6.85 21.94
N PRO A 344 -12.29 8.19 21.94
CA PRO A 344 -12.24 9.00 23.14
C PRO A 344 -13.34 8.61 24.16
N ASP A 345 -13.16 9.01 25.42
CA ASP A 345 -14.13 8.74 26.48
C ASP A 345 -15.49 9.39 26.15
N GLY A 346 -16.58 8.64 26.28
CA GLY A 346 -17.92 9.06 25.88
C GLY A 346 -18.23 8.92 24.39
N TYR A 347 -17.29 8.37 23.59
CA TYR A 347 -17.44 8.13 22.16
C TYR A 347 -17.31 6.65 21.81
N LEU A 348 -17.68 6.32 20.57
CA LEU A 348 -17.46 5.05 19.90
C LEU A 348 -16.80 5.29 18.54
N LEU A 349 -16.12 4.30 18.04
CA LEU A 349 -15.79 4.19 16.63
C LEU A 349 -16.97 3.58 15.88
N CYS A 350 -17.25 4.09 14.70
CA CYS A 350 -18.13 3.50 13.71
C CYS A 350 -17.29 3.14 12.49
N GLY A 351 -17.16 1.85 12.22
CA GLY A 351 -16.64 1.33 10.95
C GLY A 351 -17.81 1.12 10.00
N ALA A 352 -17.71 1.68 8.81
CA ALA A 352 -18.70 1.48 7.76
C ALA A 352 -17.99 1.15 6.46
N ASP A 353 -18.22 -0.07 5.96
CA ASP A 353 -17.57 -0.65 4.78
C ASP A 353 -18.59 -0.89 3.67
N MET A 354 -18.18 -0.67 2.40
CA MET A 354 -19.04 -0.98 1.27
C MET A 354 -18.95 -2.48 0.95
N THR A 355 -20.08 -3.16 1.09
CA THR A 355 -20.18 -4.62 0.92
C THR A 355 -19.74 -5.07 -0.46
N SER A 356 -18.66 -5.86 -0.53
CA SER A 356 -18.14 -6.48 -1.77
C SER A 356 -18.02 -5.49 -2.94
N LEU A 357 -17.58 -4.26 -2.70
CA LEU A 357 -17.62 -3.15 -3.65
C LEU A 357 -17.03 -3.49 -5.02
N GLU A 358 -15.84 -4.11 -5.06
CA GLU A 358 -15.18 -4.45 -6.33
C GLU A 358 -15.92 -5.55 -7.12
N ASP A 359 -16.60 -6.47 -6.44
CA ASP A 359 -17.44 -7.48 -7.08
C ASP A 359 -18.74 -6.87 -7.59
N THR A 360 -19.36 -5.98 -6.83
CA THR A 360 -20.58 -5.26 -7.22
C THR A 360 -20.34 -4.40 -8.47
N THR A 361 -19.25 -3.65 -8.51
CA THR A 361 -18.89 -2.86 -9.70
C THR A 361 -18.48 -3.73 -10.88
N LYS A 362 -17.85 -4.88 -10.66
CA LYS A 362 -17.60 -5.89 -11.71
C LYS A 362 -18.90 -6.39 -12.30
N ARG A 363 -19.87 -6.80 -11.47
CA ARG A 363 -21.20 -7.26 -11.91
C ARG A 363 -21.96 -6.18 -12.69
N HIS A 364 -21.83 -4.91 -12.30
CA HIS A 364 -22.39 -3.79 -13.06
C HIS A 364 -21.91 -3.79 -14.52
N TYR A 365 -20.60 -3.94 -14.75
CA TYR A 365 -20.03 -3.96 -16.11
C TYR A 365 -20.34 -5.23 -16.88
N MET A 366 -20.42 -6.38 -16.21
CA MET A 366 -20.76 -7.65 -16.83
C MET A 366 -22.22 -7.71 -17.29
N HIS A 367 -23.13 -7.05 -16.59
CA HIS A 367 -24.57 -7.14 -16.80
C HIS A 367 -24.99 -6.81 -18.24
N SER A 368 -24.34 -5.87 -18.90
CA SER A 368 -24.67 -5.49 -20.29
C SER A 368 -24.32 -6.58 -21.32
N TYR A 369 -23.50 -7.55 -20.97
CA TYR A 369 -23.03 -8.63 -21.84
C TYR A 369 -23.55 -9.99 -21.40
N ASP A 370 -23.70 -10.24 -20.12
CA ASP A 370 -24.05 -11.52 -19.50
C ASP A 370 -24.99 -11.30 -18.29
N PRO A 371 -26.22 -10.84 -18.53
CA PRO A 371 -27.18 -10.59 -17.46
C PRO A 371 -27.57 -11.85 -16.69
N ASP A 372 -27.58 -13.01 -17.35
CA ASP A 372 -27.96 -14.29 -16.73
C ASP A 372 -26.92 -14.72 -15.68
N TYR A 373 -25.63 -14.61 -16.00
CA TYR A 373 -24.58 -14.90 -15.02
C TYR A 373 -24.57 -13.88 -13.87
N VAL A 374 -24.82 -12.60 -14.13
CA VAL A 374 -24.94 -11.61 -13.06
C VAL A 374 -26.14 -11.90 -12.15
N ALA A 375 -27.27 -12.37 -12.70
CA ALA A 375 -28.41 -12.82 -11.92
C ALA A 375 -28.05 -14.05 -11.04
N GLU A 376 -27.32 -15.03 -11.59
CA GLU A 376 -26.78 -16.17 -10.85
C GLU A 376 -25.86 -15.71 -9.71
N MET A 377 -24.90 -14.81 -9.97
CA MET A 377 -23.99 -14.23 -8.97
C MET A 377 -24.70 -13.47 -7.85
N SER A 378 -25.91 -13.01 -8.10
CA SER A 378 -26.71 -12.24 -7.14
C SER A 378 -27.60 -13.12 -6.25
N GLN A 379 -27.60 -14.44 -6.45
CA GLN A 379 -28.38 -15.35 -5.62
C GLN A 379 -27.79 -15.50 -4.22
N PRO A 380 -28.61 -15.59 -3.17
CA PRO A 380 -28.14 -15.86 -1.82
C PRO A 380 -27.30 -17.15 -1.76
N GLY A 381 -26.13 -17.08 -1.15
CA GLY A 381 -25.22 -18.21 -1.01
C GLY A 381 -24.34 -18.51 -2.22
N PHE A 382 -24.42 -17.71 -3.29
CA PHE A 382 -23.48 -17.83 -4.41
C PHE A 382 -22.05 -17.53 -3.96
N ASP A 383 -21.13 -18.42 -4.29
CA ASP A 383 -19.69 -18.24 -4.02
C ASP A 383 -18.90 -18.24 -5.33
N PRO A 384 -18.36 -17.09 -5.78
CA PRO A 384 -17.68 -16.99 -7.07
C PRO A 384 -16.41 -17.84 -7.15
N HIS A 385 -15.82 -18.23 -5.99
CA HIS A 385 -14.61 -19.03 -5.95
C HIS A 385 -14.95 -20.52 -6.13
N LEU A 386 -16.02 -20.98 -5.50
CA LEU A 386 -16.51 -22.35 -5.68
C LEU A 386 -17.18 -22.53 -7.05
N ASP A 387 -17.87 -21.49 -7.57
CA ASP A 387 -18.40 -21.52 -8.93
C ASP A 387 -17.28 -21.69 -9.96
N LEU A 388 -16.17 -20.95 -9.82
CA LEU A 388 -15.01 -21.14 -10.68
C LEU A 388 -14.39 -22.53 -10.52
N ALA A 389 -14.32 -23.07 -9.29
CA ALA A 389 -13.83 -24.42 -9.07
C ALA A 389 -14.71 -25.47 -9.77
N ARG A 390 -16.04 -25.31 -9.72
CA ARG A 390 -17.00 -26.14 -10.43
C ARG A 390 -16.82 -26.05 -11.95
N HIS A 391 -16.73 -24.85 -12.47
CA HIS A 391 -16.56 -24.61 -13.89
C HIS A 391 -15.24 -25.16 -14.44
N ALA A 392 -14.18 -25.13 -13.62
CA ALA A 392 -12.88 -25.72 -13.94
C ALA A 392 -12.80 -27.25 -13.68
N GLY A 393 -13.88 -27.89 -13.20
CA GLY A 393 -13.96 -29.34 -12.98
C GLY A 393 -13.29 -29.85 -11.70
N TYR A 394 -13.01 -28.97 -10.73
CA TYR A 394 -12.39 -29.31 -9.44
C TYR A 394 -13.41 -29.58 -8.33
N ALA A 395 -14.66 -29.22 -8.51
CA ALA A 395 -15.76 -29.49 -7.60
C ALA A 395 -17.06 -29.73 -8.37
N THR A 396 -17.98 -30.50 -7.79
CA THR A 396 -19.35 -30.68 -8.28
C THR A 396 -20.31 -29.78 -7.53
N GLN A 397 -21.50 -29.52 -8.10
CA GLN A 397 -22.54 -28.75 -7.41
C GLN A 397 -22.97 -29.44 -6.10
N GLU A 398 -23.08 -30.76 -6.10
CA GLU A 398 -23.44 -31.55 -4.91
C GLU A 398 -22.40 -31.36 -3.78
N GLU A 399 -21.10 -31.31 -4.11
CA GLU A 399 -20.05 -31.04 -3.12
C GLU A 399 -20.14 -29.63 -2.55
N ILE A 400 -20.44 -28.64 -3.40
CA ILE A 400 -20.64 -27.24 -2.97
C ILE A 400 -21.86 -27.15 -2.05
N ASP A 401 -22.97 -27.82 -2.37
CA ASP A 401 -24.17 -27.84 -1.55
C ASP A 401 -23.89 -28.50 -0.17
N LYS A 402 -23.11 -29.59 -0.15
CA LYS A 402 -22.63 -30.20 1.10
C LYS A 402 -21.74 -29.26 1.91
N TYR A 403 -20.84 -28.53 1.24
CA TYR A 403 -20.01 -27.54 1.90
C TYR A 403 -20.84 -26.42 2.54
N ASN A 404 -21.83 -25.90 1.84
CA ASN A 404 -22.73 -24.87 2.35
C ASN A 404 -23.55 -25.34 3.55
N ARG A 405 -23.81 -26.65 3.67
CA ARG A 405 -24.44 -27.27 4.86
C ARG A 405 -23.45 -27.63 5.96
N GLY A 406 -22.13 -27.38 5.77
CA GLY A 406 -21.08 -27.72 6.74
C GLY A 406 -20.63 -29.17 6.70
N GLU A 407 -21.09 -29.97 5.73
CA GLU A 407 -20.85 -31.43 5.65
C GLU A 407 -19.51 -31.77 4.94
N MET A 408 -18.85 -30.80 4.29
CA MET A 408 -17.64 -31.03 3.49
C MET A 408 -16.54 -29.97 3.76
N PRO A 409 -15.93 -29.96 4.96
CA PRO A 409 -14.97 -28.92 5.36
C PRO A 409 -13.69 -28.86 4.48
N LYS A 410 -13.31 -29.96 3.82
CA LYS A 410 -12.15 -30.00 2.90
C LYS A 410 -12.25 -29.03 1.71
N LEU A 411 -13.46 -28.64 1.29
CA LEU A 411 -13.64 -27.66 0.24
C LEU A 411 -13.16 -26.25 0.66
N LYS A 412 -12.97 -26.00 1.96
CA LYS A 412 -12.46 -24.70 2.47
C LYS A 412 -11.08 -24.36 1.90
N GLU A 413 -10.21 -25.35 1.76
CA GLU A 413 -8.88 -25.14 1.19
C GLU A 413 -8.93 -24.93 -0.33
N LEU A 414 -9.75 -25.74 -1.02
CA LEU A 414 -10.02 -25.54 -2.45
C LEU A 414 -10.56 -24.13 -2.72
N ARG A 415 -11.56 -23.69 -1.95
CA ARG A 415 -12.12 -22.35 -2.02
C ARG A 415 -11.05 -21.27 -1.83
N LYS A 416 -10.13 -21.45 -0.85
CA LYS A 416 -9.01 -20.52 -0.60
C LYS A 416 -8.10 -20.41 -1.83
N ASN A 417 -7.75 -21.51 -2.46
CA ASN A 417 -6.92 -21.53 -3.66
C ASN A 417 -7.62 -20.84 -4.84
N PHE A 418 -8.89 -21.14 -5.06
CA PHE A 418 -9.68 -20.51 -6.12
C PHE A 418 -9.97 -19.04 -5.86
N LYS A 419 -9.99 -18.59 -4.61
CA LYS A 419 -10.01 -17.16 -4.25
C LYS A 419 -8.78 -16.45 -4.81
N VAL A 420 -7.59 -17.03 -4.65
CA VAL A 420 -6.35 -16.47 -5.21
C VAL A 420 -6.43 -16.41 -6.73
N VAL A 421 -6.87 -17.49 -7.38
CA VAL A 421 -7.02 -17.53 -8.85
C VAL A 421 -7.99 -16.45 -9.34
N ASN A 422 -9.15 -16.35 -8.73
CA ASN A 422 -10.22 -15.44 -9.14
C ASN A 422 -9.78 -13.96 -9.06
N TYR A 423 -9.21 -13.56 -7.91
CA TYR A 423 -8.68 -12.20 -7.77
C TYR A 423 -7.50 -11.94 -8.71
N SER A 424 -6.51 -12.83 -8.75
CA SER A 424 -5.33 -12.65 -9.59
C SER A 424 -5.65 -12.60 -11.08
N ALA A 425 -6.61 -13.41 -11.55
CA ALA A 425 -7.07 -13.39 -12.92
C ALA A 425 -7.75 -12.07 -13.30
N THR A 426 -8.61 -11.55 -12.41
CA THR A 426 -9.25 -10.24 -12.61
C THR A 426 -8.21 -9.12 -12.79
N TYR A 427 -7.07 -9.22 -12.13
CA TYR A 427 -5.94 -8.28 -12.25
C TYR A 427 -4.94 -8.64 -13.35
N GLY A 428 -5.27 -9.57 -14.24
CA GLY A 428 -4.47 -9.88 -15.43
C GLY A 428 -3.16 -10.63 -15.14
N ILE A 429 -3.16 -11.51 -14.11
CA ILE A 429 -2.01 -12.37 -13.84
C ILE A 429 -1.75 -13.32 -15.05
N GLY A 430 -0.47 -13.52 -15.38
CA GLY A 430 -0.08 -14.53 -16.37
C GLY A 430 0.15 -15.92 -15.74
N ALA A 431 0.01 -16.98 -16.53
CA ALA A 431 0.17 -18.37 -16.09
C ALA A 431 1.51 -18.63 -15.37
N PRO A 432 2.68 -18.12 -15.81
CA PRO A 432 3.95 -18.35 -15.11
C PRO A 432 3.97 -17.73 -13.69
N LYS A 433 3.27 -16.62 -13.48
CA LYS A 433 3.18 -15.99 -12.15
C LYS A 433 2.18 -16.71 -11.27
N LEU A 434 1.01 -17.08 -11.81
CA LEU A 434 -0.01 -17.84 -11.09
C LEU A 434 0.52 -19.21 -10.65
N SER A 435 1.25 -19.92 -11.53
CA SER A 435 1.93 -21.18 -11.22
C SER A 435 2.84 -21.06 -9.98
N ARG A 436 3.61 -19.97 -9.88
CA ARG A 436 4.50 -19.72 -8.75
C ARG A 436 3.75 -19.36 -7.44
N GLU A 437 2.60 -18.70 -7.54
CA GLU A 437 1.81 -18.29 -6.38
C GLU A 437 0.94 -19.42 -5.81
N THR A 438 0.61 -20.43 -6.65
CA THR A 438 -0.32 -21.51 -6.29
C THR A 438 0.31 -22.89 -6.26
N ASP A 439 1.63 -23.02 -6.48
CA ASP A 439 2.36 -24.28 -6.57
C ASP A 439 1.83 -25.27 -7.65
N MET A 440 1.09 -24.76 -8.62
CA MET A 440 0.61 -25.54 -9.77
C MET A 440 1.61 -25.52 -10.91
N SER A 441 1.56 -26.50 -11.81
CA SER A 441 2.30 -26.43 -13.05
C SER A 441 1.82 -25.25 -13.92
N GLU A 442 2.68 -24.71 -14.79
CA GLU A 442 2.27 -23.65 -15.71
C GLU A 442 1.09 -24.05 -16.61
N LYS A 443 1.01 -25.35 -16.97
CA LYS A 443 -0.11 -25.89 -17.75
C LYS A 443 -1.41 -25.79 -16.93
N GLN A 444 -1.41 -26.26 -15.68
CA GLN A 444 -2.58 -26.15 -14.80
C GLN A 444 -2.98 -24.69 -14.57
N ALA A 445 -2.01 -23.80 -14.32
CA ALA A 445 -2.26 -22.38 -14.16
C ALA A 445 -2.89 -21.77 -15.43
N LYS A 446 -2.45 -22.18 -16.62
CA LYS A 446 -3.03 -21.77 -17.89
C LYS A 446 -4.46 -22.27 -18.04
N ASP A 447 -4.70 -23.57 -17.81
CA ASP A 447 -6.02 -24.18 -17.91
C ASP A 447 -7.03 -23.51 -16.95
N LEU A 448 -6.59 -23.14 -15.75
CA LEU A 448 -7.41 -22.38 -14.78
C LEU A 448 -7.71 -20.94 -15.23
N LEU A 449 -6.72 -20.24 -15.81
CA LEU A 449 -6.97 -18.91 -16.37
C LEU A 449 -7.91 -18.98 -17.57
N ASP A 450 -7.79 -20.01 -18.42
CA ASP A 450 -8.71 -20.22 -19.53
C ASP A 450 -10.13 -20.51 -19.02
N ALA A 451 -10.28 -21.33 -17.97
CA ALA A 451 -11.58 -21.57 -17.33
C ALA A 451 -12.17 -20.29 -16.74
N TYR A 452 -11.32 -19.48 -16.06
CA TYR A 452 -11.73 -18.18 -15.53
C TYR A 452 -12.25 -17.25 -16.64
N TRP A 453 -11.49 -17.09 -17.72
CA TRP A 453 -11.85 -16.19 -18.82
C TRP A 453 -13.04 -16.71 -19.65
N ASN A 454 -13.25 -18.03 -19.72
CA ASN A 454 -14.46 -18.60 -20.30
C ASN A 454 -15.69 -18.28 -19.44
N ARG A 455 -15.61 -18.42 -18.11
CA ARG A 455 -16.71 -18.11 -17.20
C ARG A 455 -16.98 -16.60 -17.07
N ASN A 456 -15.91 -15.77 -17.13
CA ASN A 456 -16.00 -14.31 -17.04
C ASN A 456 -15.75 -13.65 -18.42
N TRP A 457 -16.21 -14.26 -19.51
CA TRP A 457 -16.01 -13.77 -20.88
C TRP A 457 -16.50 -12.34 -21.08
N SER A 458 -17.56 -11.96 -20.38
CA SER A 458 -18.15 -10.62 -20.41
C SER A 458 -17.20 -9.54 -19.91
N VAL A 459 -16.33 -9.85 -18.92
CA VAL A 459 -15.25 -8.94 -18.47
C VAL A 459 -14.24 -8.70 -19.60
N LYS A 460 -13.86 -9.76 -20.32
CA LYS A 460 -12.94 -9.64 -21.45
C LYS A 460 -13.56 -8.81 -22.57
N LYS A 461 -14.81 -9.08 -22.90
CA LYS A 461 -15.57 -8.35 -23.93
C LYS A 461 -15.70 -6.86 -23.56
N PHE A 462 -16.03 -6.56 -22.30
CA PHE A 462 -16.06 -5.19 -21.81
C PHE A 462 -14.70 -4.48 -22.01
N CYS A 463 -13.58 -5.17 -21.73
CA CYS A 463 -12.23 -4.59 -21.92
C CYS A 463 -11.93 -4.31 -23.40
N GLU A 464 -12.36 -5.20 -24.31
CA GLU A 464 -12.17 -5.04 -25.75
C GLU A 464 -12.90 -3.82 -26.30
N ASP A 465 -14.05 -3.50 -25.72
CA ASP A 465 -14.89 -2.37 -26.12
C ASP A 465 -14.40 -1.02 -25.51
N GLN A 466 -13.38 -1.03 -24.63
CA GLN A 466 -12.80 0.19 -24.10
C GLN A 466 -11.69 0.72 -25.02
N GLU A 467 -11.69 2.04 -25.22
CA GLU A 467 -10.70 2.73 -26.05
C GLU A 467 -9.75 3.60 -25.21
N PRO A 468 -8.61 3.05 -24.74
CA PRO A 468 -7.59 3.88 -24.12
C PRO A 468 -7.02 4.90 -25.11
N ARG A 469 -6.81 6.13 -24.64
CA ARG A 469 -6.17 7.18 -25.43
C ARG A 469 -4.71 7.30 -25.07
N LYS A 470 -3.84 7.39 -26.08
CA LYS A 470 -2.44 7.76 -25.87
C LYS A 470 -2.33 9.28 -25.99
N ILE A 471 -1.88 9.92 -24.91
CA ILE A 471 -1.67 11.36 -24.83
C ILE A 471 -0.22 11.57 -24.44
N ASN A 472 0.57 12.10 -25.36
CA ASN A 472 2.03 12.11 -25.29
C ASN A 472 2.58 10.68 -25.16
N GLN A 473 3.30 10.38 -24.07
CA GLN A 473 3.84 9.04 -23.80
C GLN A 473 2.95 8.21 -22.87
N ASP A 474 1.95 8.84 -22.25
CA ASP A 474 1.05 8.21 -21.27
C ASP A 474 -0.22 7.69 -21.93
N MET A 475 -0.71 6.58 -21.40
CA MET A 475 -1.99 6.00 -21.78
C MET A 475 -3.06 6.35 -20.74
N TRP A 476 -4.24 6.75 -21.21
CA TRP A 476 -5.37 7.17 -20.37
C TRP A 476 -6.64 6.41 -20.74
N ILE A 477 -7.44 6.09 -19.74
CA ILE A 477 -8.73 5.45 -19.91
C ILE A 477 -9.81 6.25 -19.19
N GLN A 478 -10.97 6.43 -19.81
CA GLN A 478 -12.09 7.11 -19.18
C GLN A 478 -12.96 6.10 -18.43
N ASN A 479 -13.26 6.38 -17.18
CA ASN A 479 -14.19 5.56 -16.41
C ASN A 479 -15.62 5.81 -16.88
N PRO A 480 -16.41 4.77 -17.26
CA PRO A 480 -17.77 4.93 -17.80
C PRO A 480 -18.78 5.52 -16.81
N VAL A 481 -18.59 5.30 -15.49
CA VAL A 481 -19.50 5.79 -14.43
C VAL A 481 -19.11 7.21 -14.02
N SER A 482 -17.88 7.41 -13.58
CA SER A 482 -17.44 8.73 -13.10
C SER A 482 -17.17 9.73 -14.21
N LYS A 483 -16.94 9.30 -15.45
CA LYS A 483 -16.44 10.09 -16.59
C LYS A 483 -15.05 10.69 -16.37
N PHE A 484 -14.36 10.33 -15.27
CA PHE A 484 -13.00 10.78 -15.01
C PHE A 484 -11.99 9.96 -15.79
N TRP A 485 -10.84 10.59 -16.09
CA TRP A 485 -9.75 9.96 -16.80
C TRP A 485 -8.70 9.45 -15.81
N HIS A 486 -8.22 8.23 -16.05
CA HIS A 486 -7.25 7.54 -15.22
C HIS A 486 -6.03 7.14 -16.05
N SER A 487 -4.83 7.32 -15.50
CA SER A 487 -3.61 6.83 -16.15
C SER A 487 -3.60 5.31 -16.18
N LEU A 488 -3.13 4.75 -17.30
CA LEU A 488 -3.08 3.31 -17.55
C LEU A 488 -1.64 2.91 -17.90
N ARG A 489 -1.06 2.02 -17.09
CA ARG A 489 0.31 1.58 -17.32
C ARG A 489 0.43 0.60 -18.49
N PHE A 490 -0.47 -0.38 -18.54
CA PHE A 490 -0.56 -1.38 -19.61
C PHE A 490 -2.01 -1.55 -20.04
N LYS A 491 -2.25 -1.83 -21.32
CA LYS A 491 -3.62 -2.05 -21.84
C LYS A 491 -4.36 -3.19 -21.10
N LYS A 492 -3.64 -4.21 -20.65
CA LYS A 492 -4.20 -5.32 -19.87
C LYS A 492 -4.77 -4.89 -18.50
N ASP A 493 -4.34 -3.74 -17.94
CA ASP A 493 -4.80 -3.22 -16.65
C ASP A 493 -6.11 -2.42 -16.78
N ALA A 494 -6.71 -2.35 -17.97
CA ALA A 494 -7.88 -1.54 -18.26
C ALA A 494 -9.07 -1.87 -17.34
N PHE A 495 -9.43 -3.17 -17.22
CA PHE A 495 -10.53 -3.58 -16.37
C PHE A 495 -10.29 -3.24 -14.90
N SER A 496 -9.11 -3.61 -14.36
CA SER A 496 -8.79 -3.36 -12.97
C SER A 496 -8.79 -1.86 -12.65
N THR A 497 -8.30 -1.03 -13.58
CA THR A 497 -8.31 0.44 -13.43
C THR A 497 -9.74 0.99 -13.44
N ILE A 498 -10.59 0.56 -14.37
CA ILE A 498 -11.98 1.00 -14.43
C ILE A 498 -12.76 0.50 -13.21
N ASN A 499 -12.65 -0.77 -12.86
CA ASN A 499 -13.38 -1.36 -11.75
C ASN A 499 -13.02 -0.71 -10.42
N GLN A 500 -11.73 -0.60 -10.11
CA GLN A 500 -11.26 0.05 -8.86
C GLN A 500 -11.59 1.55 -8.82
N SER A 501 -11.49 2.27 -9.94
CA SER A 501 -11.82 3.69 -9.96
C SER A 501 -13.33 3.92 -9.86
N THR A 502 -14.16 2.99 -10.34
CA THR A 502 -15.61 3.01 -10.10
C THR A 502 -15.91 2.81 -8.62
N GLY A 503 -15.28 1.80 -7.99
CA GLY A 503 -15.42 1.58 -6.56
C GLY A 503 -15.01 2.81 -5.74
N ALA A 504 -13.84 3.38 -6.04
CA ALA A 504 -13.38 4.60 -5.38
C ALA A 504 -14.36 5.77 -5.55
N TYR A 505 -14.91 5.96 -6.75
CA TYR A 505 -15.89 7.00 -7.01
C TYR A 505 -17.22 6.75 -6.27
N CYS A 506 -17.74 5.53 -6.26
CA CYS A 506 -18.94 5.16 -5.51
C CYS A 506 -18.75 5.42 -4.01
N PHE A 507 -17.64 4.98 -3.45
CA PHE A 507 -17.30 5.21 -2.05
C PHE A 507 -17.22 6.70 -1.73
N ASP A 508 -16.48 7.49 -2.51
CA ASP A 508 -16.34 8.93 -2.29
C ASP A 508 -17.68 9.68 -2.43
N ARG A 509 -18.55 9.25 -3.34
CA ARG A 509 -19.90 9.82 -3.49
C ARG A 509 -20.79 9.50 -2.29
N TRP A 510 -20.72 8.26 -1.78
CA TRP A 510 -21.40 7.87 -0.56
C TRP A 510 -20.91 8.70 0.65
N VAL A 511 -19.59 8.82 0.80
CA VAL A 511 -18.98 9.68 1.82
C VAL A 511 -19.48 11.12 1.71
N ALA A 512 -19.53 11.69 0.50
CA ALA A 512 -20.04 13.05 0.29
C ALA A 512 -21.50 13.22 0.73
N LEU A 513 -22.33 12.19 0.52
CA LEU A 513 -23.74 12.20 0.92
C LEU A 513 -23.90 12.15 2.45
N TYR A 514 -23.32 11.16 3.14
CA TYR A 514 -23.50 11.08 4.59
C TYR A 514 -22.80 12.23 5.31
N ARG A 515 -21.64 12.67 4.81
CA ARG A 515 -20.91 13.82 5.35
C ARG A 515 -21.73 15.13 5.32
N SER A 516 -22.66 15.25 4.40
CA SER A 516 -23.62 16.38 4.38
C SER A 516 -24.60 16.37 5.55
N LYS A 517 -24.76 15.23 6.22
CA LYS A 517 -25.61 15.05 7.40
C LYS A 517 -24.78 15.02 8.69
N ARG A 518 -23.72 14.23 8.70
CA ARG A 518 -22.82 14.04 9.85
C ARG A 518 -21.40 13.83 9.34
N SER A 519 -20.44 14.46 9.99
CA SER A 519 -19.03 14.35 9.63
C SER A 519 -18.18 14.30 10.89
N ASN A 520 -17.49 13.19 11.10
CA ASN A 520 -16.46 12.99 12.12
C ASN A 520 -15.50 11.88 11.66
N ILE A 521 -15.02 12.00 10.43
CA ILE A 521 -14.14 11.03 9.80
C ILE A 521 -12.76 11.12 10.45
N VAL A 522 -12.23 9.98 10.92
CA VAL A 522 -10.85 9.82 11.40
C VAL A 522 -9.96 9.04 10.43
N GLY A 523 -10.55 8.31 9.48
CA GLY A 523 -9.83 7.59 8.45
C GLY A 523 -10.72 7.04 7.36
N GLN A 524 -10.13 6.85 6.17
CA GLN A 524 -10.77 6.22 5.02
C GLN A 524 -9.77 5.23 4.42
N PHE A 525 -10.05 3.94 4.49
CA PHE A 525 -9.16 2.87 4.04
C PHE A 525 -9.87 2.04 2.96
N HIS A 526 -9.43 2.16 1.71
CA HIS A 526 -10.02 1.51 0.54
C HIS A 526 -11.50 1.86 0.33
N ASP A 527 -12.40 1.07 0.87
CA ASP A 527 -13.86 1.13 0.83
C ASP A 527 -14.52 1.24 2.21
N GLU A 528 -13.69 1.43 3.25
CA GLU A 528 -14.09 1.61 4.63
C GLU A 528 -13.93 3.07 5.07
N SER A 529 -14.91 3.59 5.80
CA SER A 529 -14.86 4.89 6.48
C SER A 529 -15.00 4.70 7.98
N ILE A 530 -14.05 5.25 8.73
CA ILE A 530 -14.08 5.21 10.19
C ILE A 530 -14.43 6.59 10.73
N ASN A 531 -15.43 6.62 11.58
CA ASN A 531 -15.96 7.83 12.21
C ASN A 531 -15.89 7.71 13.73
N VAL A 532 -15.74 8.84 14.43
CA VAL A 532 -15.90 8.94 15.88
C VAL A 532 -17.26 9.55 16.18
N ILE A 533 -18.11 8.84 16.92
CA ILE A 533 -19.46 9.30 17.26
C ILE A 533 -19.68 9.30 18.77
N ARG A 534 -20.58 10.12 19.28
CA ARG A 534 -20.96 10.10 20.69
C ARG A 534 -21.78 8.84 21.00
N LYS A 535 -21.55 8.24 22.17
CA LYS A 535 -22.40 7.14 22.67
C LYS A 535 -23.85 7.60 22.76
N GLY A 536 -24.76 6.77 22.20
CA GLY A 536 -26.19 7.06 22.12
C GLY A 536 -26.63 7.68 20.80
N GLU A 537 -25.70 8.05 19.89
CA GLU A 537 -26.01 8.58 18.56
C GLU A 537 -25.93 7.52 17.44
N GLU A 538 -25.76 6.22 17.78
CA GLU A 538 -25.56 5.13 16.84
C GLU A 538 -26.70 5.01 15.83
N ASN A 539 -27.96 5.08 16.30
CA ASN A 539 -29.14 4.97 15.44
C ASN A 539 -29.24 6.11 14.42
N GLU A 540 -28.95 7.35 14.85
CA GLU A 540 -28.98 8.52 13.97
C GLU A 540 -27.85 8.44 12.94
N HIS A 541 -26.66 7.98 13.35
CA HIS A 541 -25.52 7.83 12.46
C HIS A 541 -25.80 6.70 11.44
N THR A 542 -26.30 5.55 11.90
CA THR A 542 -26.74 4.46 11.03
C THR A 542 -27.75 4.94 9.98
N SER A 543 -28.76 5.69 10.42
CA SER A 543 -29.78 6.25 9.51
C SER A 543 -29.18 7.17 8.45
N ALA A 544 -28.18 7.99 8.82
CA ALA A 544 -27.49 8.85 7.86
C ALA A 544 -26.67 8.05 6.84
N LEU A 545 -25.97 6.98 7.26
CA LEU A 545 -25.20 6.11 6.40
C LEU A 545 -26.11 5.31 5.44
N GLN A 546 -27.24 4.77 5.95
CA GLN A 546 -28.22 4.03 5.15
C GLN A 546 -28.90 4.95 4.14
N TRP A 547 -29.37 6.14 4.57
CA TRP A 547 -29.91 7.14 3.65
C TRP A 547 -28.92 7.48 2.53
N ALA A 548 -27.65 7.60 2.86
CA ALA A 548 -26.62 7.95 1.88
C ALA A 548 -26.42 6.86 0.83
N ILE A 549 -26.46 5.56 1.20
CA ILE A 549 -26.32 4.46 0.23
C ILE A 549 -27.56 4.32 -0.66
N GLU A 550 -28.75 4.47 -0.09
CA GLU A 550 -30.01 4.48 -0.87
C GLU A 550 -29.98 5.63 -1.89
N LYS A 551 -29.59 6.83 -1.44
CA LYS A 551 -29.49 8.00 -2.31
C LYS A 551 -28.42 7.86 -3.38
N LEU A 552 -27.31 7.18 -3.08
CA LEU A 552 -26.27 6.87 -4.04
C LEU A 552 -26.79 5.93 -5.13
N ASN A 553 -27.50 4.85 -4.75
CA ASN A 553 -28.11 3.90 -5.70
C ASN A 553 -29.12 4.59 -6.62
N GLU A 554 -29.97 5.48 -6.07
CA GLU A 554 -30.88 6.30 -6.89
C GLU A 554 -30.17 7.22 -7.90
N GLN A 555 -29.01 7.78 -7.51
CA GLN A 555 -28.23 8.71 -8.34
C GLN A 555 -27.42 7.99 -9.43
N LEU A 556 -26.74 6.90 -9.08
CA LEU A 556 -25.83 6.20 -9.98
C LEU A 556 -26.56 5.22 -10.89
N LYS A 557 -27.64 4.60 -10.41
CA LYS A 557 -28.44 3.60 -11.14
C LYS A 557 -27.57 2.51 -11.76
N LEU A 558 -26.66 1.96 -10.94
CA LEU A 558 -25.87 0.81 -11.37
C LEU A 558 -26.78 -0.39 -11.59
N ASN A 559 -26.36 -1.35 -12.41
CA ASN A 559 -27.13 -2.58 -12.67
C ASN A 559 -27.22 -3.51 -11.45
N VAL A 560 -26.42 -3.25 -10.42
CA VAL A 560 -26.42 -3.96 -9.13
C VAL A 560 -26.32 -2.91 -8.02
N ASP A 561 -27.20 -3.00 -7.03
CA ASP A 561 -27.20 -2.05 -5.92
C ASP A 561 -25.99 -2.22 -5.02
N LEU A 562 -25.47 -1.07 -4.55
CA LEU A 562 -24.41 -1.00 -3.55
C LEU A 562 -25.00 -1.20 -2.16
N GLY A 563 -24.26 -1.91 -1.30
CA GLY A 563 -24.61 -2.12 0.10
C GLY A 563 -23.52 -1.63 1.02
N ILE A 564 -23.83 -1.51 2.30
CA ILE A 564 -22.90 -1.15 3.36
C ILE A 564 -23.06 -2.10 4.55
N ASP A 565 -21.96 -2.36 5.25
CA ASP A 565 -21.92 -2.98 6.57
C ASP A 565 -21.47 -1.95 7.60
N ILE A 566 -22.12 -1.93 8.77
CA ILE A 566 -21.90 -0.91 9.81
C ILE A 566 -21.63 -1.63 11.12
N GLN A 567 -20.51 -1.29 11.76
CA GLN A 567 -20.11 -1.82 13.04
C GLN A 567 -19.76 -0.69 14.01
N TYR A 568 -20.02 -0.93 15.30
CA TYR A 568 -19.70 0.02 16.37
C TYR A 568 -18.86 -0.65 17.43
N GLY A 569 -17.86 0.06 17.94
CA GLY A 569 -17.00 -0.47 18.99
C GLY A 569 -16.17 0.58 19.70
N GLN A 570 -15.47 0.17 20.74
CA GLN A 570 -14.60 1.06 21.50
C GLN A 570 -13.22 1.18 20.84
N THR A 571 -12.80 0.17 20.10
CA THR A 571 -11.48 0.08 19.44
C THR A 571 -11.62 -0.22 17.95
N TYR A 572 -10.56 0.01 17.20
CA TYR A 572 -10.54 -0.35 15.77
C TYR A 572 -10.57 -1.86 15.53
N ALA A 573 -10.24 -2.66 16.54
CA ALA A 573 -10.40 -4.11 16.47
C ALA A 573 -11.87 -4.55 16.50
N ASP A 574 -12.76 -3.76 17.08
CA ASP A 574 -14.18 -4.09 17.26
C ASP A 574 -15.02 -3.76 16.02
N VAL A 575 -14.52 -2.92 15.14
CA VAL A 575 -15.25 -2.37 13.97
C VAL A 575 -14.70 -2.83 12.63
N HIS A 576 -13.95 -3.97 12.62
CA HIS A 576 -13.33 -4.47 11.40
C HIS A 576 -13.42 -6.00 11.27
#